data_0bd34eba5a1b8aa45cc2a3d870218994
#
_entry.id   0bd34eba5a1b8aa45cc2a3d870218994
#
_cell.length_a   1.000
_cell.length_b   1.000
_cell.length_c   1.000
_cell.angle_alpha   90.00
_cell.angle_beta   90.00
_cell.angle_gamma   90.00
#
_symmetry.space_group_name_H-M   'P 1'
#
loop_
_entity.id
_entity.type
_entity.pdbx_description
1 polymer ?
#
loop_
_entity_poly.entity_id
_entity_poly.type
_entity_poly.pdbx_seq_one_letter_code
_entity_poly.pdbx_strand_id
1 'polypeptide(L)'
;IGVGYYNMYEKPQLGNPLTVYLFQGARIARFNQRLSLNYEWNFGASFGWKPYHSDLNPYNKVIGSKVNAYLNTNFYFNWMLSPKFDFTTGVAVTHFSNGNTKFPNAGLNSIGLKVGLVYNINRKEECFAKPLYQSPVPKFPRHISYDLVLFGSWRRKGVTIGEGQMVASPETYPVLGFNFAPMYNFGYKFRAGISLDGVYDGSANVYSPDGYGDELLKPSAGKQLALGVSGRAEYVMPYFTVGIGLGTNVIHAGGDLKSFYQILALKIEVTRNSFLHIGYNLQDFHDPNYLMLGFGFRFNNKYPTFHRR
;
A
#
# COMPACT_ATOMS: atom_id res chain seq x y z
N ILE A 1 -2.02 -17.57 -1.71
CA ILE A 1 -0.76 -17.10 -2.31
C ILE A 1 -0.88 -17.26 -3.82
N GLY A 2 -0.47 -16.25 -4.57
CA GLY A 2 -0.49 -16.25 -6.02
C GLY A 2 0.87 -15.92 -6.63
N VAL A 3 1.04 -16.33 -7.88
CA VAL A 3 2.19 -16.00 -8.73
C VAL A 3 1.64 -15.44 -10.04
N GLY A 4 2.25 -14.40 -10.56
CA GLY A 4 1.87 -13.78 -11.82
C GLY A 4 3.07 -13.51 -12.72
N TYR A 5 2.84 -13.51 -14.02
CA TYR A 5 3.81 -13.12 -15.02
C TYR A 5 3.24 -11.96 -15.82
N TYR A 6 4.01 -10.90 -16.00
CA TYR A 6 3.63 -9.72 -16.76
C TYR A 6 4.51 -9.59 -18.00
N ASN A 7 3.92 -9.74 -19.16
CA ASN A 7 4.59 -9.49 -20.43
C ASN A 7 4.40 -8.02 -20.81
N MET A 8 5.47 -7.27 -20.86
CA MET A 8 5.46 -5.84 -21.22
C MET A 8 5.63 -5.61 -22.71
N TYR A 9 5.49 -6.67 -23.54
CA TYR A 9 5.56 -6.68 -25.01
C TYR A 9 6.61 -5.71 -25.59
N GLU A 10 6.16 -4.57 -26.12
CA GLU A 10 6.98 -3.57 -26.80
C GLU A 10 7.76 -2.64 -25.84
N LYS A 11 7.90 -3.03 -24.59
CA LYS A 11 8.60 -2.24 -23.59
C LYS A 11 9.90 -2.93 -23.12
N PRO A 12 10.91 -3.12 -24.00
CA PRO A 12 12.16 -3.81 -23.65
C PRO A 12 12.90 -3.15 -22.48
N GLN A 13 12.64 -1.85 -22.23
CA GLN A 13 13.20 -1.09 -21.14
C GLN A 13 12.67 -1.53 -19.77
N LEU A 14 11.47 -2.12 -19.68
CA LEU A 14 10.84 -2.50 -18.41
C LEU A 14 11.15 -3.95 -18.01
N GLY A 15 11.41 -4.84 -18.96
CA GLY A 15 11.51 -6.28 -18.74
C GLY A 15 10.14 -6.93 -18.59
N ASN A 16 10.13 -8.20 -18.19
CA ASN A 16 8.91 -8.99 -17.98
C ASN A 16 8.88 -9.48 -16.53
N PRO A 17 8.27 -8.75 -15.62
CA PRO A 17 8.33 -9.09 -14.20
C PRO A 17 7.45 -10.28 -13.83
N LEU A 18 7.94 -11.05 -12.86
CA LEU A 18 7.20 -12.05 -12.10
C LEU A 18 6.73 -11.43 -10.79
N THR A 19 5.54 -11.78 -10.35
CA THR A 19 4.97 -11.35 -9.06
C THR A 19 4.74 -12.55 -8.16
N VAL A 20 4.99 -12.36 -6.87
CA VAL A 20 4.57 -13.27 -5.80
C VAL A 20 3.76 -12.46 -4.81
N TYR A 21 2.55 -12.91 -4.48
CA TYR A 21 1.63 -12.11 -3.69
C TYR A 21 0.73 -12.94 -2.79
N LEU A 22 0.29 -12.29 -1.72
CA LEU A 22 -0.83 -12.72 -0.92
C LEU A 22 -2.10 -12.09 -1.47
N PHE A 23 -3.21 -12.82 -1.43
CA PHE A 23 -4.50 -12.28 -1.84
C PHE A 23 -5.58 -12.55 -0.81
N GLN A 24 -6.52 -11.65 -0.76
CA GLN A 24 -7.75 -11.78 0.01
C GLN A 24 -8.89 -11.17 -0.79
N GLY A 25 -10.00 -11.88 -0.83
CA GLY A 25 -11.22 -11.40 -1.46
C GLY A 25 -12.44 -11.72 -0.63
N ALA A 26 -13.52 -11.03 -0.95
CA ALA A 26 -14.83 -11.33 -0.38
C ALA A 26 -15.93 -11.01 -1.37
N ARG A 27 -17.09 -11.59 -1.12
CA ARG A 27 -18.29 -11.33 -1.88
C ARG A 27 -18.92 -10.00 -1.44
N ILE A 28 -19.17 -9.14 -2.41
CA ILE A 28 -19.90 -7.88 -2.23
C ILE A 28 -21.39 -8.14 -2.26
N ALA A 29 -21.87 -8.83 -3.32
CA ALA A 29 -23.27 -9.12 -3.55
C ALA A 29 -23.48 -10.51 -4.16
N ARG A 30 -24.61 -11.13 -3.89
CA ARG A 30 -25.04 -12.37 -4.52
C ARG A 30 -26.34 -12.09 -5.28
N PHE A 31 -26.33 -12.29 -6.59
CA PHE A 31 -27.49 -12.02 -7.45
C PHE A 31 -28.43 -13.24 -7.52
N ASN A 32 -27.85 -14.44 -7.57
CA ASN A 32 -28.58 -15.69 -7.53
C ASN A 32 -27.70 -16.80 -6.93
N GLN A 33 -28.15 -18.06 -7.00
CA GLN A 33 -27.40 -19.18 -6.40
C GLN A 33 -26.01 -19.39 -7.05
N ARG A 34 -25.80 -18.95 -8.29
CA ARG A 34 -24.58 -19.18 -9.06
C ARG A 34 -23.76 -17.94 -9.33
N LEU A 35 -24.37 -16.73 -9.32
CA LEU A 35 -23.71 -15.49 -9.71
C LEU A 35 -23.52 -14.56 -8.53
N SER A 36 -22.32 -14.12 -8.33
CA SER A 36 -21.93 -13.12 -7.31
C SER A 36 -20.97 -12.08 -7.84
N LEU A 37 -21.00 -10.88 -7.24
CA LEU A 37 -20.00 -9.83 -7.39
C LEU A 37 -19.03 -9.92 -6.24
N ASN A 38 -17.73 -9.88 -6.53
CA ASN A 38 -16.66 -10.04 -5.57
C ASN A 38 -15.61 -8.94 -5.75
N TYR A 39 -14.83 -8.70 -4.69
CA TYR A 39 -13.58 -7.97 -4.77
C TYR A 39 -12.42 -8.85 -4.30
N GLU A 40 -11.22 -8.50 -4.72
CA GLU A 40 -9.99 -9.17 -4.32
C GLU A 40 -8.85 -8.15 -4.29
N TRP A 41 -8.06 -8.19 -3.21
CA TRP A 41 -6.85 -7.42 -3.05
C TRP A 41 -5.64 -8.35 -3.11
N ASN A 42 -4.63 -7.97 -3.86
CA ASN A 42 -3.38 -8.70 -3.98
C ASN A 42 -2.24 -7.78 -3.56
N PHE A 43 -1.41 -8.25 -2.65
CA PHE A 43 -0.26 -7.53 -2.11
C PHE A 43 0.97 -8.40 -2.20
N GLY A 44 2.06 -7.88 -2.77
CA GLY A 44 3.24 -8.67 -2.93
C GLY A 44 4.44 -7.91 -3.47
N ALA A 45 5.37 -8.67 -4.02
CA ALA A 45 6.57 -8.18 -4.66
C ALA A 45 6.67 -8.66 -6.10
N SER A 46 7.30 -7.87 -6.93
CA SER A 46 7.58 -8.16 -8.33
C SER A 46 9.07 -8.11 -8.61
N PHE A 47 9.56 -9.03 -9.43
CA PHE A 47 10.96 -9.29 -9.70
C PHE A 47 11.19 -9.36 -11.21
N GLY A 48 12.43 -9.13 -11.68
CA GLY A 48 12.77 -9.25 -13.10
C GLY A 48 12.57 -7.96 -13.90
N TRP A 49 12.44 -6.84 -13.22
CA TRP A 49 12.45 -5.53 -13.84
C TRP A 49 13.84 -5.16 -14.36
N LYS A 50 13.89 -4.41 -15.46
CA LYS A 50 15.10 -3.74 -15.96
C LYS A 50 15.09 -2.31 -15.44
N PRO A 51 15.84 -1.98 -14.37
CA PRO A 51 15.81 -0.64 -13.79
C PRO A 51 16.48 0.39 -14.72
N TYR A 52 16.21 1.65 -14.46
CA TYR A 52 16.95 2.76 -15.04
C TYR A 52 18.46 2.59 -14.80
N HIS A 53 19.22 2.89 -15.84
CA HIS A 53 20.68 3.00 -15.80
C HIS A 53 21.10 4.08 -16.80
N SER A 54 21.98 4.99 -16.40
CA SER A 54 22.40 6.13 -17.21
C SER A 54 22.84 5.74 -18.63
N ASP A 55 23.59 4.63 -18.75
CA ASP A 55 24.20 4.21 -20.00
C ASP A 55 23.45 3.05 -20.67
N LEU A 56 22.94 2.09 -19.87
CA LEU A 56 22.36 0.85 -20.38
C LEU A 56 20.85 0.92 -20.58
N ASN A 57 20.16 1.78 -19.82
CA ASN A 57 18.69 1.92 -19.88
C ASN A 57 18.22 3.34 -19.55
N PRO A 58 18.74 4.38 -20.23
CA PRO A 58 18.47 5.78 -19.90
C PRO A 58 17.02 6.20 -20.15
N TYR A 59 16.30 5.47 -20.99
CA TYR A 59 14.92 5.78 -21.35
C TYR A 59 13.88 5.24 -20.36
N ASN A 60 14.28 4.40 -19.40
CA ASN A 60 13.36 3.96 -18.36
C ASN A 60 13.23 5.02 -17.26
N LYS A 61 12.25 5.89 -17.38
CA LYS A 61 11.93 6.93 -16.39
C LYS A 61 10.92 6.46 -15.32
N VAL A 62 10.53 5.20 -15.34
CA VAL A 62 9.42 4.66 -14.54
C VAL A 62 9.90 3.88 -13.32
N ILE A 63 10.88 2.99 -13.53
CA ILE A 63 11.31 2.00 -12.53
C ILE A 63 12.82 2.11 -12.30
N GLY A 64 13.23 2.43 -11.07
CA GLY A 64 14.64 2.52 -10.64
C GLY A 64 15.17 1.28 -9.91
N SER A 65 14.38 0.21 -9.73
CA SER A 65 14.77 -0.97 -8.95
C SER A 65 14.40 -2.29 -9.62
N LYS A 66 15.20 -3.34 -9.32
CA LYS A 66 14.95 -4.72 -9.81
C LYS A 66 13.78 -5.40 -9.11
N VAL A 67 13.45 -4.94 -7.90
CA VAL A 67 12.34 -5.45 -7.08
C VAL A 67 11.42 -4.29 -6.76
N ASN A 68 10.12 -4.47 -6.98
CA ASN A 68 9.10 -3.46 -6.75
C ASN A 68 7.92 -4.05 -5.99
N ALA A 69 7.21 -3.22 -5.25
CA ALA A 69 5.92 -3.59 -4.68
C ALA A 69 4.92 -3.89 -5.79
N TYR A 70 4.06 -4.85 -5.53
CA TYR A 70 2.94 -5.24 -6.38
C TYR A 70 1.65 -5.07 -5.58
N LEU A 71 0.80 -4.19 -6.06
CA LEU A 71 -0.54 -3.95 -5.54
C LEU A 71 -1.54 -4.17 -6.66
N ASN A 72 -2.56 -4.98 -6.40
CA ASN A 72 -3.60 -5.21 -7.40
C ASN A 72 -4.96 -5.29 -6.71
N THR A 73 -5.95 -4.69 -7.32
CA THR A 73 -7.35 -4.73 -6.87
C THR A 73 -8.22 -5.20 -8.00
N ASN A 74 -9.05 -6.18 -7.71
CA ASN A 74 -9.98 -6.76 -8.68
C ASN A 74 -11.41 -6.56 -8.21
N PHE A 75 -12.30 -6.22 -9.17
CA PHE A 75 -13.75 -6.31 -9.02
C PHE A 75 -14.27 -7.23 -10.12
N TYR A 76 -14.90 -8.33 -9.74
CA TYR A 76 -15.26 -9.35 -10.71
C TYR A 76 -16.55 -10.09 -10.37
N PHE A 77 -17.23 -10.51 -11.41
CA PHE A 77 -18.31 -11.49 -11.31
C PHE A 77 -17.72 -12.89 -11.22
N ASN A 78 -18.26 -13.67 -10.31
CA ASN A 78 -17.95 -15.09 -10.19
C ASN A 78 -19.19 -15.89 -10.50
N TRP A 79 -19.11 -16.71 -11.52
CA TRP A 79 -20.18 -17.57 -11.98
C TRP A 79 -19.83 -19.04 -11.69
N MET A 80 -20.58 -19.69 -10.81
CA MET A 80 -20.43 -21.10 -10.50
C MET A 80 -20.98 -21.94 -11.66
N LEU A 81 -20.11 -22.48 -12.50
CA LEU A 81 -20.47 -23.33 -13.62
C LEU A 81 -20.86 -24.73 -13.15
N SER A 82 -20.11 -25.27 -12.19
CA SER A 82 -20.31 -26.58 -11.59
C SER A 82 -19.87 -26.58 -10.13
N PRO A 83 -20.04 -27.68 -9.37
CA PRO A 83 -19.46 -27.81 -8.04
C PRO A 83 -17.94 -27.60 -7.98
N LYS A 84 -17.23 -27.90 -9.07
CA LYS A 84 -15.75 -27.82 -9.13
C LYS A 84 -15.24 -26.57 -9.83
N PHE A 85 -16.00 -25.96 -10.76
CA PHE A 85 -15.50 -24.88 -11.60
C PHE A 85 -16.32 -23.61 -11.46
N ASP A 86 -15.64 -22.48 -11.32
CA ASP A 86 -16.20 -21.15 -11.46
C ASP A 86 -15.52 -20.41 -12.61
N PHE A 87 -16.30 -19.61 -13.33
CA PHE A 87 -15.81 -18.63 -14.29
C PHE A 87 -15.80 -17.25 -13.65
N THR A 88 -14.72 -16.51 -13.83
CA THR A 88 -14.61 -15.14 -13.31
C THR A 88 -14.33 -14.17 -14.42
N THR A 89 -14.99 -13.00 -14.40
CA THR A 89 -14.72 -11.90 -15.33
C THR A 89 -14.94 -10.57 -14.62
N GLY A 90 -14.12 -9.59 -14.93
CA GLY A 90 -14.19 -8.28 -14.29
C GLY A 90 -13.07 -7.34 -14.71
N VAL A 91 -12.75 -6.42 -13.82
CA VAL A 91 -11.69 -5.43 -14.00
C VAL A 91 -10.63 -5.58 -12.93
N ALA A 92 -9.39 -5.31 -13.32
CA ALA A 92 -8.22 -5.33 -12.45
C ALA A 92 -7.49 -3.99 -12.56
N VAL A 93 -7.10 -3.42 -11.43
CA VAL A 93 -6.22 -2.25 -11.34
C VAL A 93 -4.92 -2.71 -10.68
N THR A 94 -3.81 -2.50 -11.36
CA THR A 94 -2.49 -2.94 -10.89
C THR A 94 -1.55 -1.75 -10.76
N HIS A 95 -0.78 -1.74 -9.67
CA HIS A 95 0.26 -0.75 -9.40
C HIS A 95 1.58 -1.43 -9.06
N PHE A 96 2.66 -0.94 -9.69
CA PHE A 96 4.04 -1.32 -9.37
C PHE A 96 4.83 -0.08 -9.00
N SER A 97 5.57 -0.14 -7.90
CA SER A 97 6.49 0.93 -7.50
C SER A 97 7.55 0.44 -6.53
N ASN A 98 8.64 1.17 -6.42
CA ASN A 98 9.66 0.88 -5.41
C ASN A 98 9.48 1.71 -4.12
N GLY A 99 8.34 2.42 -3.98
CA GLY A 99 8.08 3.25 -2.81
C GLY A 99 9.07 4.41 -2.65
N ASN A 100 9.62 4.91 -3.74
CA ASN A 100 10.62 5.98 -3.78
C ASN A 100 11.96 5.65 -3.09
N THR A 101 12.25 4.35 -2.93
CA THR A 101 13.54 3.90 -2.38
C THR A 101 14.69 4.04 -3.36
N LYS A 102 14.39 4.12 -4.66
CA LYS A 102 15.34 4.38 -5.76
C LYS A 102 14.71 5.26 -6.82
N PHE A 103 15.50 6.19 -7.34
CA PHE A 103 15.11 7.02 -8.48
C PHE A 103 15.43 6.31 -9.81
N PRO A 104 14.59 6.45 -10.85
CA PRO A 104 13.24 7.04 -10.84
C PRO A 104 12.18 6.13 -10.20
N ASN A 105 11.07 6.74 -9.75
CA ASN A 105 9.92 6.00 -9.28
C ASN A 105 8.62 6.73 -9.67
N ALA A 106 8.35 6.85 -10.96
CA ALA A 106 7.04 7.31 -11.43
C ALA A 106 5.94 6.27 -11.13
N GLY A 107 6.34 5.00 -10.91
CA GLY A 107 5.43 3.87 -10.77
C GLY A 107 4.76 3.49 -12.09
N LEU A 108 4.21 2.30 -12.14
CA LEU A 108 3.45 1.80 -13.28
C LEU A 108 2.04 1.43 -12.84
N ASN A 109 1.06 2.11 -13.40
CA ASN A 109 -0.35 1.84 -13.18
C ASN A 109 -0.95 1.22 -14.43
N SER A 110 -1.76 0.18 -14.27
CA SER A 110 -2.51 -0.42 -15.37
C SER A 110 -3.93 -0.78 -14.95
N ILE A 111 -4.85 -0.64 -15.91
CA ILE A 111 -6.23 -1.10 -15.79
C ILE A 111 -6.43 -2.14 -16.89
N GLY A 112 -6.98 -3.28 -16.54
CA GLY A 112 -7.18 -4.38 -17.47
C GLY A 112 -8.47 -5.15 -17.21
N LEU A 113 -8.82 -5.98 -18.16
CA LEU A 113 -9.90 -6.97 -18.01
C LEU A 113 -9.34 -8.21 -17.32
N LYS A 114 -10.10 -8.74 -16.36
CA LYS A 114 -9.85 -10.02 -15.70
C LYS A 114 -10.76 -11.08 -16.30
N VAL A 115 -10.17 -12.18 -16.73
CA VAL A 115 -10.89 -13.41 -17.09
C VAL A 115 -10.17 -14.56 -16.42
N GLY A 116 -10.89 -15.48 -15.82
CA GLY A 116 -10.29 -16.59 -15.09
C GLY A 116 -11.21 -17.78 -14.93
N LEU A 117 -10.58 -18.92 -14.71
CA LEU A 117 -11.21 -20.18 -14.34
C LEU A 117 -10.69 -20.59 -12.97
N VAL A 118 -11.60 -20.87 -12.03
CA VAL A 118 -11.26 -21.30 -10.67
C VAL A 118 -11.68 -22.75 -10.49
N TYR A 119 -10.71 -23.59 -10.10
CA TYR A 119 -10.98 -24.97 -9.71
C TYR A 119 -11.08 -25.09 -8.20
N ASN A 120 -12.20 -25.58 -7.68
CA ASN A 120 -12.47 -25.74 -6.26
C ASN A 120 -12.25 -27.18 -5.84
N ILE A 121 -11.25 -27.44 -5.00
CA ILE A 121 -10.83 -28.79 -4.61
C ILE A 121 -11.86 -29.45 -3.67
N ASN A 122 -12.34 -28.76 -2.65
CA ASN A 122 -13.15 -29.33 -1.57
C ASN A 122 -14.56 -28.73 -1.47
N ARG A 123 -15.08 -28.14 -2.55
CA ARG A 123 -16.44 -27.59 -2.53
C ARG A 123 -17.46 -28.72 -2.67
N LYS A 124 -18.36 -28.81 -1.67
CA LYS A 124 -19.45 -29.80 -1.66
C LYS A 124 -20.50 -29.48 -2.72
N GLU A 125 -21.25 -30.48 -3.19
CA GLU A 125 -22.33 -30.29 -4.16
C GLU A 125 -23.48 -29.41 -3.61
N GLU A 126 -23.69 -29.43 -2.30
CA GLU A 126 -24.66 -28.58 -1.60
C GLU A 126 -24.36 -27.08 -1.64
N CYS A 127 -23.22 -26.66 -2.26
CA CYS A 127 -22.85 -25.24 -2.37
C CYS A 127 -23.88 -24.38 -3.09
N PHE A 128 -24.78 -24.97 -3.87
CA PHE A 128 -25.88 -24.30 -4.54
C PHE A 128 -27.12 -24.11 -3.64
N ALA A 129 -27.23 -24.86 -2.54
CA ALA A 129 -28.33 -24.71 -1.60
C ALA A 129 -28.22 -23.39 -0.81
N LYS A 130 -29.37 -22.83 -0.43
CA LYS A 130 -29.35 -21.72 0.54
C LYS A 130 -28.90 -22.24 1.89
N PRO A 131 -27.98 -21.55 2.61
CA PRO A 131 -27.65 -21.95 3.96
C PRO A 131 -28.89 -21.93 4.85
N LEU A 132 -29.21 -23.04 5.47
CA LEU A 132 -30.35 -23.20 6.36
C LEU A 132 -30.25 -22.37 7.65
N TYR A 133 -29.00 -22.08 8.06
CA TYR A 133 -28.70 -21.30 9.25
C TYR A 133 -27.62 -20.27 8.96
N GLN A 134 -27.84 -19.04 9.42
CA GLN A 134 -26.78 -18.05 9.56
C GLN A 134 -26.24 -18.15 10.97
N SER A 135 -24.92 -18.39 11.11
CA SER A 135 -24.28 -18.32 12.43
C SER A 135 -24.49 -16.94 13.03
N PRO A 136 -24.92 -16.83 14.29
CA PRO A 136 -25.08 -15.54 14.93
C PRO A 136 -23.74 -14.81 14.96
N VAL A 137 -23.74 -13.56 14.48
CA VAL A 137 -22.57 -12.70 14.56
C VAL A 137 -22.64 -11.94 15.88
N PRO A 138 -21.63 -12.06 16.77
CA PRO A 138 -21.65 -11.34 18.04
C PRO A 138 -21.71 -9.83 17.81
N LYS A 139 -22.35 -9.11 18.72
CA LYS A 139 -22.37 -7.64 18.67
C LYS A 139 -20.96 -7.12 18.85
N PHE A 140 -20.51 -6.27 17.93
CA PHE A 140 -19.19 -5.65 18.03
C PHE A 140 -19.13 -4.62 19.17
N PRO A 141 -18.17 -4.69 20.10
CA PRO A 141 -18.02 -3.71 21.15
C PRO A 141 -17.40 -2.43 20.56
N ARG A 142 -18.21 -1.38 20.37
CA ARG A 142 -17.70 -0.08 19.94
C ARG A 142 -16.76 0.48 21.00
N HIS A 143 -15.57 0.93 20.60
CA HIS A 143 -14.53 1.41 21.51
C HIS A 143 -13.50 2.27 20.79
N ILE A 144 -12.69 2.97 21.53
CA ILE A 144 -11.49 3.62 21.02
C ILE A 144 -10.31 2.66 21.26
N SER A 145 -9.56 2.36 20.21
CA SER A 145 -8.24 1.72 20.28
C SER A 145 -7.16 2.75 19.95
N TYR A 146 -5.93 2.49 20.35
CA TYR A 146 -4.79 3.37 20.11
C TYR A 146 -3.75 2.61 19.32
N ASP A 147 -3.50 3.02 18.08
CA ASP A 147 -2.48 2.42 17.23
C ASP A 147 -1.19 3.24 17.36
N LEU A 148 -0.10 2.58 17.75
CA LEU A 148 1.25 3.13 17.70
C LEU A 148 2.01 2.39 16.61
N VAL A 149 2.52 3.12 15.63
CA VAL A 149 3.36 2.60 14.55
C VAL A 149 4.72 3.25 14.64
N LEU A 150 5.77 2.44 14.58
CA LEU A 150 7.14 2.88 14.34
C LEU A 150 7.54 2.41 12.96
N PHE A 151 8.06 3.30 12.13
CA PHE A 151 8.45 2.97 10.77
C PHE A 151 9.82 3.51 10.41
N GLY A 152 10.43 2.86 9.43
CA GLY A 152 11.65 3.30 8.82
C GLY A 152 11.69 2.90 7.36
N SER A 153 12.46 3.64 6.59
CA SER A 153 12.78 3.31 5.20
C SER A 153 14.05 4.06 4.78
N TRP A 154 14.37 3.91 3.53
CA TRP A 154 15.45 4.66 2.90
C TRP A 154 14.97 5.16 1.56
N ARG A 155 15.51 6.29 1.11
CA ARG A 155 15.23 6.82 -0.22
C ARG A 155 16.47 7.38 -0.87
N ARG A 156 16.49 7.32 -2.19
CA ARG A 156 17.45 8.02 -3.03
C ARG A 156 16.69 9.11 -3.76
N LYS A 157 17.02 10.35 -3.46
CA LYS A 157 16.31 11.52 -3.98
C LYS A 157 16.78 11.86 -5.39
N GLY A 158 15.87 12.36 -6.24
CA GLY A 158 16.23 13.13 -7.42
C GLY A 158 16.62 14.55 -7.00
N VAL A 159 17.76 15.02 -7.42
CA VAL A 159 18.24 16.39 -7.20
C VAL A 159 18.22 17.12 -8.54
N THR A 160 17.68 18.31 -8.54
CA THR A 160 17.66 19.15 -9.74
C THR A 160 19.03 19.80 -9.91
N ILE A 161 19.62 19.64 -11.10
CA ILE A 161 20.89 20.25 -11.50
C ILE A 161 20.69 21.11 -12.76
N GLY A 162 21.51 22.15 -12.90
CA GLY A 162 21.53 23.02 -14.07
C GLY A 162 20.14 23.54 -14.46
N GLU A 163 19.79 23.44 -15.74
CA GLU A 163 18.53 23.91 -16.32
C GLU A 163 17.30 23.04 -16.02
N GLY A 164 17.25 22.39 -14.84
CA GLY A 164 16.08 21.60 -14.41
C GLY A 164 16.21 20.09 -14.68
N GLN A 165 17.39 19.59 -14.99
CA GLN A 165 17.62 18.15 -15.07
C GLN A 165 17.59 17.51 -13.69
N MET A 166 16.87 16.39 -13.55
CA MET A 166 16.85 15.61 -12.33
C MET A 166 17.81 14.41 -12.43
N VAL A 167 18.76 14.34 -11.51
CA VAL A 167 19.68 13.21 -11.35
C VAL A 167 19.43 12.52 -10.02
N ALA A 168 19.65 11.20 -9.98
CA ALA A 168 19.59 10.47 -8.72
C ALA A 168 20.74 10.89 -7.81
N SER A 169 20.46 11.23 -6.55
CA SER A 169 21.52 11.49 -5.57
C SER A 169 22.44 10.25 -5.45
N PRO A 170 23.75 10.42 -5.33
CA PRO A 170 24.66 9.30 -5.10
C PRO A 170 24.39 8.63 -3.75
N GLU A 171 23.92 9.38 -2.78
CA GLU A 171 23.67 8.93 -1.42
C GLU A 171 22.24 8.37 -1.23
N THR A 172 22.14 7.50 -0.25
CA THR A 172 20.86 6.97 0.26
C THR A 172 20.60 7.60 1.62
N TYR A 173 19.38 8.12 1.81
CA TYR A 173 19.00 8.83 3.01
C TYR A 173 18.01 8.00 3.83
N PRO A 174 18.16 7.92 5.16
CA PRO A 174 17.20 7.27 6.04
C PRO A 174 15.94 8.13 6.21
N VAL A 175 14.81 7.44 6.34
CA VAL A 175 13.55 8.02 6.80
C VAL A 175 13.09 7.23 8.02
N LEU A 176 12.83 7.91 9.13
CA LEU A 176 12.38 7.31 10.38
C LEU A 176 11.18 8.08 10.90
N GLY A 177 10.23 7.40 11.49
CA GLY A 177 9.08 8.11 12.03
C GLY A 177 8.14 7.26 12.88
N PHE A 178 7.09 7.92 13.33
CA PHE A 178 6.03 7.28 14.09
C PHE A 178 4.66 7.82 13.72
N ASN A 179 3.62 7.02 13.97
CA ASN A 179 2.23 7.46 14.00
C ASN A 179 1.61 7.03 15.31
N PHE A 180 0.91 7.92 15.98
CA PHE A 180 0.10 7.60 17.15
C PHE A 180 -1.35 8.00 16.87
N ALA A 181 -2.23 7.01 16.77
CA ALA A 181 -3.60 7.20 16.30
C ALA A 181 -4.64 6.62 17.26
N PRO A 182 -5.38 7.46 18.03
CA PRO A 182 -6.64 7.07 18.61
C PRO A 182 -7.69 6.85 17.50
N MET A 183 -8.21 5.60 17.42
CA MET A 183 -9.13 5.14 16.40
C MET A 183 -10.43 4.66 17.00
N TYR A 184 -11.56 5.24 16.61
CA TYR A 184 -12.87 4.76 16.99
C TYR A 184 -13.30 3.59 16.10
N ASN A 185 -13.60 2.47 16.71
CA ASN A 185 -14.02 1.23 16.06
C ASN A 185 -15.54 1.21 15.99
N PHE A 186 -16.11 1.51 14.81
CA PHE A 186 -17.56 1.54 14.60
C PHE A 186 -18.20 0.15 14.56
N GLY A 187 -17.44 -0.84 14.15
CA GLY A 187 -17.87 -2.21 13.94
C GLY A 187 -16.74 -3.07 13.39
N TYR A 188 -17.11 -4.18 12.77
CA TYR A 188 -16.13 -5.14 12.22
C TYR A 188 -15.30 -4.60 11.05
N LYS A 189 -15.83 -3.63 10.29
CA LYS A 189 -15.27 -3.24 8.99
C LYS A 189 -14.67 -1.85 8.95
N PHE A 190 -15.05 -0.95 9.85
CA PHE A 190 -14.65 0.45 9.76
C PHE A 190 -14.13 0.99 11.07
N ARG A 191 -13.03 1.72 10.95
CA ARG A 191 -12.42 2.54 12.01
C ARG A 191 -12.10 3.92 11.46
N ALA A 192 -12.25 4.95 12.26
CA ALA A 192 -11.80 6.28 11.94
C ALA A 192 -11.27 6.99 13.18
N GLY A 193 -10.38 7.94 12.98
CA GLY A 193 -9.76 8.66 14.09
C GLY A 193 -8.83 9.76 13.62
N ILE A 194 -8.01 10.22 14.52
CA ILE A 194 -6.96 11.20 14.27
C ILE A 194 -5.59 10.57 14.54
N SER A 195 -4.53 11.14 14.00
CA SER A 195 -3.16 10.66 14.23
C SER A 195 -2.21 11.82 14.43
N LEU A 196 -1.29 11.67 15.37
CA LEU A 196 -0.08 12.47 15.46
C LEU A 196 1.00 11.74 14.66
N ASP A 197 1.61 12.41 13.69
CA ASP A 197 2.55 11.84 12.73
C ASP A 197 3.88 12.57 12.83
N GLY A 198 4.94 11.88 13.23
CA GLY A 198 6.30 12.43 13.28
C GLY A 198 7.19 11.75 12.26
N VAL A 199 8.03 12.52 11.57
CA VAL A 199 9.00 12.01 10.61
C VAL A 199 10.31 12.78 10.66
N TYR A 200 11.41 12.05 10.55
CA TYR A 200 12.71 12.51 10.15
C TYR A 200 12.99 11.97 8.74
N ASP A 201 13.14 12.86 7.76
CA ASP A 201 13.52 12.51 6.39
C ASP A 201 14.91 13.08 6.10
N GLY A 202 15.93 12.23 6.14
CA GLY A 202 17.32 12.62 5.91
C GLY A 202 17.60 13.18 4.51
N SER A 203 16.66 12.99 3.55
CA SER A 203 16.76 13.56 2.22
C SER A 203 16.10 14.93 2.08
N ALA A 204 15.30 15.33 3.08
CA ALA A 204 14.57 16.58 2.98
C ALA A 204 15.50 17.78 2.95
N ASN A 205 15.23 18.70 2.02
CA ASN A 205 15.96 19.93 1.84
C ASN A 205 17.48 19.77 1.58
N VAL A 206 17.92 18.59 1.10
CA VAL A 206 19.26 18.40 0.56
C VAL A 206 19.38 19.19 -0.73
N TYR A 207 20.48 19.93 -0.89
CA TYR A 207 20.70 20.85 -2.01
C TYR A 207 22.12 20.76 -2.55
N SER A 208 22.30 21.14 -3.80
CA SER A 208 23.59 21.32 -4.44
C SER A 208 23.97 22.80 -4.41
N PRO A 209 25.07 23.19 -3.72
CA PRO A 209 25.47 24.59 -3.63
C PRO A 209 25.96 25.17 -4.95
N ASP A 210 26.53 24.34 -5.80
CA ASP A 210 27.07 24.71 -7.13
C ASP A 210 26.04 24.57 -8.26
N GLY A 211 24.89 23.94 -7.98
CA GLY A 211 23.86 23.66 -8.97
C GLY A 211 24.20 22.57 -9.99
N TYR A 212 25.38 21.94 -9.90
CA TYR A 212 25.81 20.89 -10.82
C TYR A 212 25.63 19.48 -10.26
N GLY A 213 25.41 19.34 -8.95
CA GLY A 213 25.13 18.06 -8.31
C GLY A 213 26.38 17.24 -7.93
N ASP A 214 27.57 17.79 -8.12
CA ASP A 214 28.83 17.13 -7.77
C ASP A 214 28.99 17.03 -6.25
N GLU A 215 28.51 18.03 -5.52
CA GLU A 215 28.46 18.05 -4.07
C GLU A 215 27.04 18.27 -3.57
N LEU A 216 26.58 17.43 -2.65
CA LEU A 216 25.29 17.53 -1.99
C LEU A 216 25.47 17.84 -0.51
N LEU A 217 24.91 18.96 -0.07
CA LEU A 217 24.93 19.36 1.32
C LEU A 217 23.63 19.01 2.04
N LYS A 218 23.77 18.48 3.26
CA LYS A 218 22.66 18.22 4.17
C LYS A 218 22.40 19.45 5.02
N PRO A 219 21.14 19.88 5.13
CA PRO A 219 20.76 20.95 6.05
C PRO A 219 20.85 20.46 7.51
N SER A 220 20.65 21.38 8.47
CA SER A 220 20.49 20.99 9.89
C SER A 220 19.31 20.05 10.09
N ALA A 221 19.41 19.15 11.08
CA ALA A 221 18.37 18.15 11.36
C ALA A 221 16.95 18.76 11.56
N GLY A 222 16.87 19.99 12.10
CA GLY A 222 15.59 20.69 12.25
C GLY A 222 14.89 20.98 10.91
N LYS A 223 15.63 21.07 9.80
CA LYS A 223 15.06 21.22 8.46
C LYS A 223 14.64 19.88 7.83
N GLN A 224 14.91 18.77 8.49
CA GLN A 224 14.60 17.41 8.07
C GLN A 224 13.53 16.74 8.94
N LEU A 225 13.00 17.47 9.94
CA LEU A 225 11.98 17.02 10.85
C LEU A 225 10.62 17.62 10.49
N ALA A 226 9.57 16.82 10.57
CA ALA A 226 8.20 17.30 10.54
C ALA A 226 7.35 16.59 11.60
N LEU A 227 6.40 17.34 12.15
CA LEU A 227 5.35 16.85 13.02
C LEU A 227 4.00 17.32 12.47
N GLY A 228 3.11 16.39 12.22
CA GLY A 228 1.82 16.64 11.62
C GLY A 228 0.66 15.99 12.37
N VAL A 229 -0.53 16.41 12.01
CA VAL A 229 -1.79 15.82 12.47
C VAL A 229 -2.61 15.40 11.27
N SER A 230 -3.20 14.21 11.31
CA SER A 230 -4.02 13.70 10.22
C SER A 230 -5.32 13.06 10.70
N GLY A 231 -6.38 13.19 9.88
CA GLY A 231 -7.56 12.37 9.96
C GLY A 231 -7.31 11.01 9.29
N ARG A 232 -7.77 9.94 9.92
CA ARG A 232 -7.58 8.56 9.44
C ARG A 232 -8.91 7.85 9.24
N ALA A 233 -9.01 7.07 8.17
CA ALA A 233 -10.12 6.15 7.94
C ALA A 233 -9.56 4.80 7.49
N GLU A 234 -10.11 3.71 8.03
CA GLU A 234 -9.62 2.36 7.79
C GLU A 234 -10.76 1.39 7.48
N TYR A 235 -10.55 0.58 6.48
CA TYR A 235 -11.38 -0.58 6.17
C TYR A 235 -10.70 -1.86 6.63
N VAL A 236 -11.36 -2.56 7.56
CA VAL A 236 -10.83 -3.75 8.22
C VAL A 236 -11.30 -5.01 7.52
N MET A 237 -10.38 -5.84 7.15
CA MET A 237 -10.58 -7.19 6.62
C MET A 237 -9.98 -8.23 7.57
N PRO A 238 -10.25 -9.53 7.44
CA PRO A 238 -9.80 -10.52 8.42
C PRO A 238 -8.31 -10.52 8.75
N TYR A 239 -7.43 -10.27 7.77
CA TYR A 239 -5.96 -10.28 7.93
C TYR A 239 -5.29 -8.99 7.51
N PHE A 240 -6.03 -8.13 6.84
CA PHE A 240 -5.53 -6.88 6.28
C PHE A 240 -6.43 -5.73 6.69
N THR A 241 -5.84 -4.58 6.87
CA THR A 241 -6.56 -3.32 7.02
C THR A 241 -5.98 -2.32 6.03
N VAL A 242 -6.82 -1.75 5.20
CA VAL A 242 -6.45 -0.67 4.29
C VAL A 242 -6.87 0.65 4.90
N GLY A 243 -5.95 1.59 4.98
CA GLY A 243 -6.17 2.91 5.58
C GLY A 243 -5.81 4.04 4.64
N ILE A 244 -6.53 5.13 4.80
CA ILE A 244 -6.20 6.42 4.19
C ILE A 244 -6.06 7.46 5.29
N GLY A 245 -5.18 8.44 5.07
CA GLY A 245 -5.00 9.59 5.94
C GLY A 245 -4.87 10.88 5.15
N LEU A 246 -5.44 11.95 5.67
CA LEU A 246 -5.28 13.31 5.16
C LEU A 246 -4.77 14.15 6.32
N GLY A 247 -3.65 14.81 6.15
CA GLY A 247 -2.97 15.52 7.23
C GLY A 247 -2.28 16.81 6.82
N THR A 248 -1.92 17.54 7.84
CA THR A 248 -1.10 18.74 7.71
C THR A 248 0.06 18.71 8.69
N ASN A 249 1.26 19.05 8.22
CA ASN A 249 2.42 19.28 9.07
C ASN A 249 2.26 20.61 9.80
N VAL A 250 2.24 20.56 11.11
CA VAL A 250 2.14 21.77 11.98
C VAL A 250 3.50 22.30 12.39
N ILE A 251 4.53 21.43 12.36
CA ILE A 251 5.93 21.79 12.56
C ILE A 251 6.71 21.22 11.40
N HIS A 252 7.29 22.08 10.58
CA HIS A 252 8.15 21.72 9.46
C HIS A 252 8.90 22.94 8.94
N ALA A 253 10.01 22.72 8.24
CA ALA A 253 10.82 23.80 7.67
C ALA A 253 10.43 24.21 6.24
N GLY A 254 9.40 23.59 5.68
CA GLY A 254 9.04 23.80 4.26
C GLY A 254 9.92 23.04 3.28
N GLY A 255 9.96 23.48 2.03
CA GLY A 255 10.68 22.81 0.96
C GLY A 255 10.08 21.42 0.64
N ASP A 256 10.88 20.36 0.80
CA ASP A 256 10.42 18.99 0.58
C ASP A 256 9.40 18.50 1.63
N LEU A 257 9.36 19.14 2.79
CA LEU A 257 8.38 18.87 3.85
C LEU A 257 7.19 19.80 3.67
N LYS A 258 6.29 19.46 2.73
CA LYS A 258 5.09 20.26 2.46
C LYS A 258 4.11 20.23 3.63
N SER A 259 3.29 21.28 3.73
CA SER A 259 2.27 21.36 4.79
C SER A 259 1.23 20.26 4.65
N PHE A 260 0.67 20.03 3.47
CA PHE A 260 -0.38 19.04 3.24
C PHE A 260 0.20 17.70 2.75
N TYR A 261 -0.28 16.61 3.34
CA TYR A 261 0.14 15.27 2.96
C TYR A 261 -1.01 14.26 3.02
N GLN A 262 -0.85 13.17 2.31
CA GLN A 262 -1.74 12.02 2.33
C GLN A 262 -0.96 10.78 2.75
N ILE A 263 -1.63 9.85 3.40
CA ILE A 263 -1.07 8.55 3.75
C ILE A 263 -1.98 7.46 3.22
N LEU A 264 -1.38 6.53 2.48
CA LEU A 264 -1.99 5.24 2.17
C LEU A 264 -1.31 4.20 3.06
N ALA A 265 -2.09 3.33 3.68
CA ALA A 265 -1.54 2.34 4.59
C ALA A 265 -2.20 0.97 4.38
N LEU A 266 -1.35 -0.05 4.39
CA LEU A 266 -1.72 -1.45 4.52
C LEU A 266 -1.19 -1.95 5.86
N LYS A 267 -2.06 -2.48 6.70
CA LYS A 267 -1.70 -3.15 7.95
C LYS A 267 -1.97 -4.65 7.78
N ILE A 268 -0.97 -5.47 8.05
CA ILE A 268 -1.07 -6.93 7.99
C ILE A 268 -1.06 -7.43 9.44
N GLU A 269 -2.18 -7.97 9.91
CA GLU A 269 -2.34 -8.39 11.29
C GLU A 269 -1.46 -9.63 11.57
N VAL A 270 -0.51 -9.50 12.50
CA VAL A 270 0.39 -10.58 12.93
C VAL A 270 -0.18 -11.28 14.16
N THR A 271 -0.66 -10.49 15.11
CA THR A 271 -1.40 -10.95 16.28
C THR A 271 -2.66 -10.11 16.46
N ARG A 272 -3.45 -10.38 17.51
CA ARG A 272 -4.62 -9.55 17.83
C ARG A 272 -4.29 -8.08 18.08
N ASN A 273 -3.07 -7.79 18.53
CA ASN A 273 -2.67 -6.44 18.93
C ASN A 273 -1.45 -5.92 18.17
N SER A 274 -0.86 -6.70 17.26
CA SER A 274 0.31 -6.26 16.51
C SER A 274 0.13 -6.50 15.02
N PHE A 275 0.70 -5.63 14.22
CA PHE A 275 0.61 -5.68 12.77
C PHE A 275 1.88 -5.15 12.10
N LEU A 276 2.19 -5.66 10.92
CA LEU A 276 3.12 -5.04 10.01
C LEU A 276 2.45 -3.84 9.36
N HIS A 277 3.18 -2.76 9.21
CA HIS A 277 2.72 -1.52 8.59
C HIS A 277 3.50 -1.27 7.30
N ILE A 278 2.79 -1.17 6.21
CA ILE A 278 3.30 -0.74 4.91
C ILE A 278 2.53 0.51 4.54
N GLY A 279 3.12 1.65 4.82
CA GLY A 279 2.52 2.95 4.53
C GLY A 279 3.25 3.68 3.41
N TYR A 280 2.59 4.63 2.83
CA TYR A 280 3.14 5.51 1.81
C TYR A 280 2.66 6.94 2.04
N ASN A 281 3.61 7.84 2.21
CA ASN A 281 3.33 9.27 2.30
C ASN A 281 3.34 9.87 0.89
N LEU A 282 2.30 10.61 0.58
CA LEU A 282 2.10 11.32 -0.68
C LEU A 282 1.97 12.82 -0.40
N GLN A 283 2.31 13.61 -1.38
CA GLN A 283 2.09 15.04 -1.42
C GLN A 283 1.27 15.37 -2.68
N ASP A 284 0.41 16.39 -2.60
CA ASP A 284 -0.42 16.86 -3.72
C ASP A 284 -1.21 15.73 -4.42
N PHE A 285 -1.58 14.66 -3.69
CA PHE A 285 -2.31 13.46 -4.13
C PHE A 285 -1.61 12.59 -5.17
N HIS A 286 -0.48 12.98 -5.69
CA HIS A 286 0.21 12.24 -6.75
C HIS A 286 1.73 12.17 -6.58
N ASP A 287 2.33 13.10 -5.85
CA ASP A 287 3.77 13.13 -5.66
C ASP A 287 4.21 12.13 -4.58
N PRO A 288 4.93 11.06 -4.96
CA PRO A 288 5.43 10.11 -4.01
C PRO A 288 6.51 10.73 -3.12
N ASN A 289 6.33 10.67 -1.81
CA ASN A 289 7.31 11.19 -0.88
C ASN A 289 8.18 10.06 -0.31
N TYR A 290 7.71 9.30 0.68
CA TYR A 290 8.49 8.21 1.28
C TYR A 290 7.64 7.00 1.67
N LEU A 291 8.30 5.85 1.67
CA LEU A 291 7.76 4.58 2.14
C LEU A 291 7.86 4.52 3.66
N MET A 292 6.85 3.94 4.31
CA MET A 292 6.73 3.77 5.75
C MET A 292 6.64 2.27 6.06
N LEU A 293 7.80 1.60 6.13
CA LEU A 293 7.86 0.19 6.52
C LEU A 293 8.03 0.08 8.03
N GLY A 294 7.12 -0.59 8.69
CA GLY A 294 7.17 -0.57 10.13
C GLY A 294 6.37 -1.66 10.82
N PHE A 295 6.33 -1.50 12.12
CA PHE A 295 5.61 -2.36 13.01
C PHE A 295 4.65 -1.53 13.86
N GLY A 296 3.42 -2.00 14.00
CA GLY A 296 2.41 -1.33 14.81
C GLY A 296 1.90 -2.19 15.94
N PHE A 297 1.53 -1.52 17.03
CA PHE A 297 0.87 -2.13 18.16
C PHE A 297 -0.44 -1.39 18.48
N ARG A 298 -1.49 -2.15 18.76
CA ARG A 298 -2.82 -1.64 19.08
C ARG A 298 -3.17 -1.89 20.52
N PHE A 299 -3.29 -0.81 21.28
CA PHE A 299 -3.72 -0.82 22.68
C PHE A 299 -5.26 -0.74 22.75
N ASN A 300 -5.83 -1.24 23.84
CA ASN A 300 -7.28 -1.23 24.11
C ASN A 300 -8.13 -1.84 22.96
N ASN A 301 -7.60 -2.85 22.31
CA ASN A 301 -8.32 -3.54 21.24
C ASN A 301 -9.30 -4.54 21.82
N LYS A 302 -10.61 -4.33 21.60
CA LYS A 302 -11.68 -5.18 22.14
C LYS A 302 -12.22 -6.07 21.05
N TYR A 303 -12.33 -7.36 21.36
CA TYR A 303 -12.91 -8.37 20.48
C TYR A 303 -14.32 -8.73 20.93
N PRO A 304 -15.22 -9.04 19.99
CA PRO A 304 -16.52 -9.55 20.34
C PRO A 304 -16.41 -10.92 21.00
N THR A 305 -17.12 -11.13 22.10
CA THR A 305 -17.22 -12.41 22.80
C THR A 305 -18.59 -13.01 22.60
N PHE A 306 -18.63 -14.32 22.39
CA PHE A 306 -19.88 -15.05 22.49
C PHE A 306 -20.22 -15.21 23.96
N HIS A 307 -21.30 -14.58 24.43
CA HIS A 307 -21.85 -14.96 25.72
C HIS A 307 -22.51 -16.32 25.54
N ARG A 308 -21.90 -17.38 26.13
CA ARG A 308 -22.66 -18.60 26.39
C ARG A 308 -23.79 -18.21 27.34
N ARG A 309 -25.02 -18.24 26.86
CA ARG A 309 -26.22 -18.25 27.72
C ARG A 309 -26.37 -19.64 28.34
#